data_2e054f72f76ee8626daaebbcc50989a7
#
_entry.id   2e054f72f76ee8626daaebbcc50989a7
#
_cell.length_a   1.000
_cell.length_b   1.000
_cell.length_c   1.000
_cell.angle_alpha   90.00
_cell.angle_beta   90.00
_cell.angle_gamma   90.00
#
_symmetry.space_group_name_H-M   'P 1'
#
loop_
_entity.id
_entity.type
_entity.pdbx_description
1 polymer ?
#
loop_
_entity_poly.entity_id
_entity_poly.type
_entity_poly.pdbx_seq_one_letter_code
_entity_poly.pdbx_strand_id
1 'polypeptide(L)' 'MIACTITVGPHTYDGLFTSTCAAVIDAMARFPEARSISVRCKP' A
#
# COMPACT_ATOMS: atom_id res chain seq x y z
N MET A 1 10.77 -6.54 8.17
CA MET A 1 9.77 -5.68 7.52
C MET A 1 10.40 -5.00 6.32
N ILE A 2 9.61 -4.73 5.31
CA ILE A 2 10.07 -4.10 4.08
C ILE A 2 9.40 -2.73 3.90
N ALA A 3 10.13 -1.81 3.29
CA ALA A 3 9.60 -0.49 2.99
C ALA A 3 8.77 -0.55 1.70
N CYS A 4 7.53 -0.15 1.78
CA CYS A 4 6.62 -0.15 0.63
C CYS A 4 6.07 1.23 0.39
N THR A 5 5.91 1.58 -0.89
CA THR A 5 5.25 2.80 -1.31
C THR A 5 3.90 2.41 -1.90
N ILE A 6 2.85 3.00 -1.36
CA ILE A 6 1.48 2.70 -1.76
C ILE A 6 0.89 3.92 -2.44
N THR A 7 0.31 3.70 -3.62
CA THR A 7 -0.37 4.76 -4.38
C THR A 7 -1.83 4.38 -4.53
N VAL A 8 -2.71 5.25 -4.06
CA VAL A 8 -4.15 5.07 -4.13
C VAL A 8 -4.74 6.30 -4.81
N GLY A 9 -5.00 6.21 -6.12
CA GLY A 9 -5.44 7.36 -6.88
C GLY A 9 -4.41 8.49 -6.80
N PRO A 10 -4.81 9.71 -6.35
CA PRO A 10 -3.88 10.83 -6.21
C PRO A 10 -3.05 10.78 -4.92
N HIS A 11 -3.30 9.82 -4.06
CA HIS A 11 -2.61 9.72 -2.77
C HIS A 11 -1.45 8.75 -2.83
N THR A 12 -0.33 9.13 -2.24
CA THR A 12 0.86 8.29 -2.14
C THR A 12 1.39 8.36 -0.72
N TYR A 13 1.69 7.21 -0.13
CA TYR A 13 2.29 7.17 1.19
C TYR A 13 3.21 5.97 1.34
N ASP A 14 4.10 6.03 2.30
CA ASP A 14 5.08 4.99 2.57
C ASP A 14 4.80 4.35 3.92
N GLY A 15 5.21 3.09 4.05
CA GLY A 15 5.08 2.38 5.30
C GLY A 15 5.96 1.15 5.32
N LEU A 16 6.07 0.54 6.50
CA LEU A 16 6.80 -0.71 6.69
C LEU A 16 5.78 -1.83 6.87
N PHE A 17 5.93 -2.87 6.08
CA PHE A 17 5.00 -4.01 6.08
C PHE A 17 5.77 -5.32 6.05
N THR A 18 5.14 -6.39 6.48
CA THR A 18 5.76 -7.72 6.47
C THR A 18 5.82 -8.31 5.06
N SER A 19 4.92 -7.86 4.18
CA SER A 19 4.87 -8.33 2.80
C SER A 19 4.08 -7.34 1.94
N THR A 20 4.15 -7.52 0.62
CA THR A 20 3.34 -6.73 -0.31
C THR A 20 1.85 -6.93 -0.05
N CYS A 21 1.44 -8.15 0.25
CA CYS A 21 0.04 -8.43 0.57
C CYS A 21 -0.43 -7.65 1.80
N ALA A 22 0.41 -7.57 2.83
CA ALA A 22 0.08 -6.80 4.02
C ALA A 22 -0.13 -5.33 3.69
N ALA A 23 0.71 -4.78 2.80
CA ALA A 23 0.57 -3.38 2.36
C ALA A 23 -0.75 -3.17 1.61
N VAL A 24 -1.13 -4.09 0.74
CA VAL A 24 -2.39 -4.02 0.00
C VAL A 24 -3.58 -4.06 0.95
N ILE A 25 -3.55 -4.98 1.91
CA ILE A 25 -4.62 -5.11 2.90
C ILE A 25 -4.77 -3.82 3.70
N ASP A 26 -3.65 -3.24 4.11
CA ASP A 26 -3.67 -1.97 4.84
C ASP A 26 -4.31 -0.86 4.00
N ALA A 27 -3.92 -0.76 2.73
CA ALA A 27 -4.47 0.24 1.82
C ALA A 27 -5.97 0.06 1.62
N MET A 28 -6.43 -1.18 1.48
CA MET A 28 -7.85 -1.48 1.32
C MET A 28 -8.65 -1.08 2.56
N ALA A 29 -8.06 -1.27 3.75
CA ALA A 29 -8.72 -0.88 4.99
C ALA A 29 -8.83 0.63 5.13
N ARG A 30 -7.80 1.37 4.67
CA ARG A 30 -7.79 2.84 4.75
C ARG A 30 -8.65 3.48 3.68
N PHE A 31 -8.70 2.87 2.50
CA PHE A 31 -9.41 3.42 1.34
C PHE A 31 -10.35 2.36 0.75
N PRO A 32 -11.44 2.04 1.45
CA PRO A 32 -12.34 0.95 1.03
C PRO A 32 -13.02 1.22 -0.32
N GLU A 33 -13.09 2.48 -0.74
CA GLU A 33 -13.71 2.86 -2.01
C GLU A 33 -12.70 2.98 -3.15
N ALA A 34 -11.44 2.72 -2.89
CA ALA A 34 -10.41 2.87 -3.90
C ALA A 34 -10.59 1.86 -5.03
N ARG A 35 -10.53 2.34 -6.26
CA ARG A 35 -10.66 1.49 -7.45
C ARG A 35 -9.30 0.97 -7.92
N SER A 36 -8.25 1.67 -7.58
CA SER A 36 -6.90 1.33 -8.03
C SER A 36 -5.92 1.53 -6.89
N ILE A 37 -5.22 0.47 -6.54
CA ILE A 37 -4.19 0.49 -5.51
C ILE A 37 -2.93 -0.08 -6.13
N SER A 38 -1.85 0.66 -6.04
CA SER A 38 -0.54 0.24 -6.53
C SER A 38 0.42 0.19 -5.35
N VAL A 39 1.14 -0.91 -5.22
CA VAL A 39 2.09 -1.10 -4.13
C VAL A 39 3.43 -1.48 -4.72
N ARG A 40 4.48 -0.77 -4.31
CA ARG A 40 5.85 -1.09 -4.65
C ARG A 40 6.64 -1.21 -3.37
N CYS A 41 7.29 -2.33 -3.19
CA CYS A 41 8.10 -2.59 -2.01
C CYS A 41 9.55 -2.77 -2.40
N LYS A 42 10.44 -2.29 -1.56
CA LYS A 42 11.88 -2.47 -1.73
C LYS A 42 12.33 -3.56 -0.78
N PRO A 43 13.12 -4.51 -1.27
CA PRO A 43 13.64 -5.56 -0.40
C PRO A 43 14.60 -5.01 0.66
#